data_3a69d538c6a686cdaa5e299638718bea
#
_entry.id   3a69d538c6a686cdaa5e299638718bea
#
_cell.length_a   1.000
_cell.length_b   1.000
_cell.length_c   1.000
_cell.angle_alpha   90.00
_cell.angle_beta   90.00
_cell.angle_gamma   90.00
#
_symmetry.space_group_name_H-M   'P 1'
#
loop_
_entity.id
_entity.type
_entity.pdbx_description
1 polymer ?
#
loop_
_entity_poly.entity_id
_entity_poly.type
_entity_poly.pdbx_seq_one_letter_code
_entity_poly.pdbx_strand_id
1 'polypeptide(L)'
;SGLIEALLRHWTERYGEDEVKTWPIEVWNEPNLDGFFASKQPFKDYMLLYEAAAKAIKKVSPSYLVGGPATAGCAWITEMVDACAEKGLPLDFISTHTYGVDGFVDEFGTQALKMCPDEKSITKDVKRVAEAVRNSKMPDLPVYFTEWSSSYSPRDPVHDSYHQASFLLTRLKDSWGSVAAMSYWVFSDIFEEAGPGPQPFHGGFGLINISGIKKPSFFAYKMLNELGNIQIVCDDQRT
;
A
#
# COMPACT_ATOMS: atom_id res chain seq x y z
N SER A 1 19.28 13.18 5.10
CA SER A 1 18.74 14.24 4.20
C SER A 1 19.55 14.41 2.93
N GLY A 2 20.90 14.42 2.97
CA GLY A 2 21.75 14.63 1.79
C GLY A 2 21.48 13.67 0.62
N LEU A 3 21.27 12.37 0.89
CA LEU A 3 20.93 11.40 -0.15
C LEU A 3 19.59 11.70 -0.82
N ILE A 4 18.57 12.06 -0.04
CA ILE A 4 17.22 12.40 -0.55
C ILE A 4 17.31 13.65 -1.45
N GLU A 5 18.01 14.68 -1.01
CA GLU A 5 18.23 15.90 -1.81
C GLU A 5 18.93 15.58 -3.13
N ALA A 6 20.00 14.79 -3.10
CA ALA A 6 20.75 14.41 -4.30
C ALA A 6 19.90 13.59 -5.29
N LEU A 7 19.12 12.62 -4.77
CA LEU A 7 18.22 11.80 -5.58
C LEU A 7 17.15 12.65 -6.25
N LEU A 8 16.49 13.54 -5.52
CA LEU A 8 15.43 14.38 -6.06
C LEU A 8 15.96 15.38 -7.09
N ARG A 9 17.15 15.97 -6.88
CA ARG A 9 17.79 16.82 -7.88
C ARG A 9 18.11 16.04 -9.15
N HIS A 10 18.62 14.81 -9.03
CA HIS A 10 18.89 13.94 -10.17
C HIS A 10 17.59 13.61 -10.92
N TRP A 11 16.50 13.30 -10.23
CA TRP A 11 15.21 13.05 -10.88
C TRP A 11 14.65 14.29 -11.57
N THR A 12 14.77 15.45 -10.93
CA THR A 12 14.37 16.74 -11.51
C THR A 12 15.15 17.05 -12.79
N GLU A 13 16.46 16.83 -12.78
CA GLU A 13 17.31 17.01 -13.97
C GLU A 13 16.95 16.03 -15.09
N ARG A 14 16.61 14.80 -14.73
CA ARG A 14 16.33 13.73 -15.69
C ARG A 14 14.92 13.79 -16.30
N TYR A 15 13.91 14.08 -15.49
CA TYR A 15 12.49 13.96 -15.86
C TYR A 15 11.77 15.31 -15.92
N GLY A 16 12.36 16.36 -15.38
CA GLY A 16 11.75 17.67 -15.26
C GLY A 16 10.92 17.83 -13.98
N GLU A 17 10.83 19.06 -13.49
CA GLU A 17 10.09 19.38 -12.26
C GLU A 17 8.59 19.09 -12.42
N ASP A 18 8.02 19.37 -13.60
CA ASP A 18 6.60 19.16 -13.87
C ASP A 18 6.18 17.68 -13.77
N GLU A 19 7.08 16.77 -14.08
CA GLU A 19 6.86 15.33 -13.91
C GLU A 19 7.05 14.94 -12.43
N VAL A 20 8.19 15.29 -11.83
CA VAL A 20 8.54 14.85 -10.46
C VAL A 20 7.57 15.38 -9.41
N LYS A 21 6.99 16.57 -9.60
CA LYS A 21 5.99 17.12 -8.67
C LYS A 21 4.68 16.30 -8.60
N THR A 22 4.44 15.42 -9.58
CA THR A 22 3.28 14.52 -9.58
C THR A 22 3.53 13.22 -8.81
N TRP A 23 4.77 12.94 -8.42
CA TRP A 23 5.14 11.70 -7.75
C TRP A 23 4.92 11.79 -6.24
N PRO A 24 4.09 10.90 -5.65
CA PRO A 24 4.00 10.78 -4.20
C PRO A 24 5.27 10.12 -3.66
N ILE A 25 6.02 10.83 -2.82
CA ILE A 25 7.26 10.33 -2.21
C ILE A 25 6.93 9.82 -0.82
N GLU A 26 6.91 8.51 -0.68
CA GLU A 26 6.63 7.82 0.57
C GLU A 26 7.91 7.63 1.39
N VAL A 27 7.84 7.91 2.68
CA VAL A 27 9.00 7.83 3.58
C VAL A 27 9.01 6.49 4.30
N TRP A 28 9.97 5.63 3.92
CA TRP A 28 10.21 4.31 4.48
C TRP A 28 9.14 3.27 4.14
N ASN A 29 9.30 2.04 4.70
CA ASN A 29 8.37 0.92 4.55
C ASN A 29 8.12 0.25 5.90
N GLU A 30 6.88 0.10 6.29
CA GLU A 30 6.39 -0.63 7.47
C GLU A 30 7.20 -0.38 8.76
N PRO A 31 7.37 0.90 9.17
CA PRO A 31 8.18 1.24 10.35
C PRO A 31 7.58 0.76 11.67
N ASN A 32 6.39 0.21 11.66
CA ASN A 32 5.74 -0.42 12.80
C ASN A 32 6.10 -1.91 12.99
N LEU A 33 6.90 -2.49 12.09
CA LEU A 33 7.39 -3.86 12.17
C LEU A 33 8.90 -3.89 12.45
N ASP A 34 9.31 -4.64 13.47
CA ASP A 34 10.72 -4.76 13.89
C ASP A 34 11.65 -5.23 12.75
N GLY A 35 11.15 -6.05 11.84
CA GLY A 35 11.90 -6.54 10.68
C GLY A 35 12.30 -5.45 9.69
N PHE A 36 11.56 -4.34 9.63
CA PHE A 36 11.83 -3.23 8.73
C PHE A 36 12.37 -2.00 9.45
N PHE A 37 12.07 -1.84 10.73
CA PHE A 37 12.48 -0.67 11.52
C PHE A 37 12.73 -1.04 12.98
N ALA A 38 13.93 -1.55 13.27
CA ALA A 38 14.31 -1.94 14.63
C ALA A 38 14.45 -0.74 15.56
N SER A 39 13.48 -0.53 16.44
CA SER A 39 13.47 0.56 17.42
C SER A 39 12.73 0.16 18.70
N LYS A 40 13.15 0.74 19.84
CA LYS A 40 12.42 0.63 21.11
C LYS A 40 11.23 1.60 21.21
N GLN A 41 11.18 2.62 20.37
CA GLN A 41 10.12 3.62 20.31
C GLN A 41 9.78 3.91 18.83
N PRO A 42 9.26 2.89 18.09
CA PRO A 42 9.21 2.91 16.63
C PRO A 42 8.51 4.15 16.05
N PHE A 43 7.35 4.52 16.57
CA PHE A 43 6.65 5.72 16.08
C PHE A 43 7.46 7.00 16.29
N LYS A 44 8.03 7.19 17.47
CA LYS A 44 8.83 8.38 17.80
C LYS A 44 10.06 8.50 16.91
N ASP A 45 10.78 7.39 16.74
CA ASP A 45 12.01 7.36 15.95
C ASP A 45 11.70 7.48 14.44
N TYR A 46 10.57 6.90 14.00
CA TYR A 46 10.06 7.11 12.65
C TYR A 46 9.74 8.58 12.40
N MET A 47 9.10 9.29 13.33
CA MET A 47 8.80 10.71 13.17
C MET A 47 10.07 11.58 13.06
N LEU A 48 11.19 11.19 13.67
CA LEU A 48 12.47 11.87 13.46
C LEU A 48 13.00 11.66 12.03
N LEU A 49 12.88 10.42 11.52
CA LEU A 49 13.24 10.09 10.14
C LEU A 49 12.34 10.85 9.15
N TYR A 50 11.03 10.82 9.39
CA TYR A 50 10.04 11.51 8.55
C TYR A 50 10.30 13.01 8.48
N GLU A 51 10.49 13.67 9.61
CA GLU A 51 10.79 15.11 9.68
C GLU A 51 12.05 15.45 8.87
N ALA A 52 13.11 14.67 9.01
CA ALA A 52 14.36 14.89 8.27
C ALA A 52 14.19 14.69 6.76
N ALA A 53 13.38 13.68 6.35
CA ALA A 53 13.08 13.39 4.96
C ALA A 53 12.15 14.46 4.35
N ALA A 54 11.05 14.80 5.01
CA ALA A 54 10.09 15.77 4.53
C ALA A 54 10.72 17.16 4.33
N LYS A 55 11.54 17.61 5.29
CA LYS A 55 12.30 18.86 5.16
C LYS A 55 13.28 18.84 3.98
N ALA A 56 13.95 17.71 3.76
CA ALA A 56 14.87 17.54 2.64
C ALA A 56 14.14 17.56 1.28
N ILE A 57 12.97 16.92 1.19
CA ILE A 57 12.14 16.92 -0.01
C ILE A 57 11.65 18.33 -0.32
N LYS A 58 11.04 19.02 0.65
CA LYS A 58 10.51 20.36 0.46
C LYS A 58 11.59 21.42 0.23
N LYS A 59 12.85 21.17 0.65
CA LYS A 59 14.00 22.02 0.34
C LYS A 59 14.40 21.94 -1.14
N VAL A 60 14.22 20.80 -1.81
CA VAL A 60 14.48 20.67 -3.25
C VAL A 60 13.39 21.38 -4.04
N SER A 61 12.12 21.09 -3.78
CA SER A 61 10.99 21.86 -4.29
C SER A 61 9.80 21.82 -3.31
N PRO A 62 9.19 22.96 -2.96
CA PRO A 62 7.98 22.99 -2.14
C PRO A 62 6.80 22.26 -2.77
N SER A 63 6.80 22.07 -4.09
CA SER A 63 5.75 21.38 -4.84
C SER A 63 5.83 19.85 -4.78
N TYR A 64 6.94 19.27 -4.31
CA TYR A 64 7.10 17.81 -4.25
C TYR A 64 6.27 17.22 -3.11
N LEU A 65 5.53 16.15 -3.42
CA LEU A 65 4.62 15.49 -2.49
C LEU A 65 5.36 14.57 -1.55
N VAL A 66 5.08 14.65 -0.26
CA VAL A 66 5.66 13.77 0.76
C VAL A 66 4.59 13.23 1.69
N GLY A 67 4.67 11.95 2.02
CA GLY A 67 3.71 11.30 2.92
C GLY A 67 4.23 10.02 3.55
N GLY A 68 3.34 9.34 4.23
CA GLY A 68 3.52 8.13 5.00
C GLY A 68 2.28 7.84 5.85
N PRO A 69 2.37 7.00 6.89
CA PRO A 69 3.56 6.32 7.42
C PRO A 69 3.91 4.97 6.77
N ALA A 70 3.20 4.54 5.73
CA ALA A 70 3.41 3.25 5.04
C ALA A 70 3.40 2.05 5.99
N THR A 71 2.49 2.03 6.94
CA THR A 71 2.45 1.04 8.01
C THR A 71 1.71 -0.23 7.62
N ALA A 72 2.18 -1.36 8.11
CA ALA A 72 1.42 -2.60 8.07
C ALA A 72 0.12 -2.47 8.89
N GLY A 73 -0.97 -3.03 8.37
CA GLY A 73 -2.23 -3.17 9.10
C GLY A 73 -2.93 -1.86 9.46
N CYS A 74 -2.71 -0.80 8.67
CA CYS A 74 -3.35 0.50 8.86
C CYS A 74 -3.05 1.15 10.24
N ALA A 75 -1.83 0.97 10.76
CA ALA A 75 -1.42 1.55 12.03
C ALA A 75 -1.01 3.02 11.87
N TRP A 76 -1.01 3.76 12.99
CA TRP A 76 -0.48 5.12 13.14
C TRP A 76 -1.10 6.22 12.25
N ILE A 77 -2.29 6.02 11.71
CA ILE A 77 -2.91 6.99 10.79
C ILE A 77 -3.21 8.32 11.50
N THR A 78 -3.92 8.28 12.60
CA THR A 78 -4.27 9.48 13.39
C THR A 78 -3.07 10.06 14.09
N GLU A 79 -2.20 9.22 14.65
CA GLU A 79 -0.96 9.65 15.30
C GLU A 79 -0.03 10.40 14.34
N MET A 80 0.07 9.94 13.07
CA MET A 80 0.86 10.60 12.03
C MET A 80 0.31 11.98 11.71
N VAL A 81 -1.00 12.09 11.47
CA VAL A 81 -1.65 13.36 11.17
C VAL A 81 -1.51 14.33 12.34
N ASP A 82 -1.76 13.86 13.57
CA ASP A 82 -1.66 14.70 14.77
C ASP A 82 -0.23 15.21 14.97
N ALA A 83 0.77 14.34 14.86
CA ALA A 83 2.17 14.71 15.02
C ALA A 83 2.63 15.72 13.97
N CYS A 84 2.21 15.56 12.70
CA CYS A 84 2.53 16.49 11.64
C CYS A 84 1.85 17.84 11.83
N ALA A 85 0.55 17.84 12.18
CA ALA A 85 -0.19 19.08 12.43
C ALA A 85 0.37 19.86 13.63
N GLU A 86 0.72 19.17 14.74
CA GLU A 86 1.27 19.81 15.95
C GLU A 86 2.66 20.40 15.72
N LYS A 87 3.48 19.75 14.91
CA LYS A 87 4.84 20.22 14.62
C LYS A 87 4.94 21.12 13.39
N GLY A 88 3.85 21.31 12.65
CA GLY A 88 3.86 22.04 11.37
C GLY A 88 4.72 21.36 10.30
N LEU A 89 4.78 20.01 10.30
CA LEU A 89 5.52 19.25 9.31
C LEU A 89 4.73 19.09 8.01
N PRO A 90 5.39 19.13 6.84
CA PRO A 90 4.74 18.82 5.58
C PRO A 90 4.18 17.39 5.60
N LEU A 91 2.92 17.24 5.18
CA LEU A 91 2.25 15.98 4.97
C LEU A 91 1.23 16.19 3.84
N ASP A 92 1.49 15.62 2.68
CA ASP A 92 0.68 15.83 1.48
C ASP A 92 -0.27 14.65 1.22
N PHE A 93 -0.02 13.48 1.81
CA PHE A 93 -0.88 12.29 1.72
C PHE A 93 -0.63 11.33 2.89
N ILE A 94 -1.61 10.46 3.12
CA ILE A 94 -1.48 9.31 4.01
C ILE A 94 -1.28 8.05 3.16
N SER A 95 -0.36 7.17 3.61
CA SER A 95 -0.17 5.84 3.02
C SER A 95 -0.14 4.74 4.06
N THR A 96 -0.61 3.55 3.68
CA THR A 96 -0.66 2.37 4.55
C THR A 96 -0.85 1.08 3.74
N HIS A 97 -0.76 -0.08 4.43
CA HIS A 97 -0.90 -1.41 3.83
C HIS A 97 -2.03 -2.21 4.49
N THR A 98 -2.66 -3.10 3.71
CA THR A 98 -3.65 -4.04 4.21
C THR A 98 -3.64 -5.35 3.42
N TYR A 99 -3.86 -6.46 4.11
CA TYR A 99 -3.91 -7.80 3.52
C TYR A 99 -5.11 -8.58 4.05
N GLY A 100 -5.61 -9.51 3.22
CA GLY A 100 -6.86 -10.25 3.49
C GLY A 100 -6.69 -11.50 4.35
N VAL A 101 -5.64 -11.60 5.16
CA VAL A 101 -5.36 -12.73 6.03
C VAL A 101 -5.18 -12.33 7.48
N ASP A 102 -5.55 -13.25 8.38
CA ASP A 102 -5.31 -13.16 9.81
C ASP A 102 -4.22 -14.13 10.23
N GLY A 103 -3.32 -13.71 11.11
CA GLY A 103 -2.43 -14.61 11.83
C GLY A 103 -3.20 -15.42 12.87
N PHE A 104 -2.81 -16.67 13.06
CA PHE A 104 -3.30 -17.49 14.17
C PHE A 104 -2.21 -18.47 14.63
N VAL A 105 -2.40 -19.02 15.82
CA VAL A 105 -1.58 -20.12 16.33
C VAL A 105 -2.44 -21.37 16.32
N ASP A 106 -1.95 -22.43 15.69
CA ASP A 106 -2.63 -23.71 15.61
C ASP A 106 -2.57 -24.51 16.93
N GLU A 107 -3.23 -25.66 16.97
CA GLU A 107 -3.28 -26.52 18.15
C GLU A 107 -1.92 -27.10 18.56
N PHE A 108 -0.90 -27.02 17.68
CA PHE A 108 0.47 -27.45 17.95
C PHE A 108 1.39 -26.28 18.36
N GLY A 109 0.86 -25.05 18.46
CA GLY A 109 1.63 -23.86 18.77
C GLY A 109 2.37 -23.25 17.56
N THR A 110 2.05 -23.68 16.34
CA THR A 110 2.66 -23.16 15.12
C THR A 110 1.95 -21.90 14.66
N GLN A 111 2.71 -20.86 14.34
CA GLN A 111 2.16 -19.66 13.71
C GLN A 111 1.79 -19.94 12.25
N ALA A 112 0.58 -19.58 11.87
CA ALA A 112 0.06 -19.78 10.53
C ALA A 112 -0.82 -18.60 10.10
N LEU A 113 -1.19 -18.56 8.82
CA LEU A 113 -2.12 -17.59 8.26
C LEU A 113 -3.40 -18.30 7.80
N LYS A 114 -4.50 -17.61 7.92
CA LYS A 114 -5.79 -18.01 7.34
C LYS A 114 -6.42 -16.83 6.63
N MET A 115 -7.21 -17.09 5.60
CA MET A 115 -8.06 -16.06 5.01
C MET A 115 -8.93 -15.45 6.10
N CYS A 116 -8.99 -14.13 6.16
CA CYS A 116 -9.88 -13.44 7.08
C CYS A 116 -11.30 -13.90 6.81
N PRO A 117 -12.04 -14.39 7.82
CA PRO A 117 -13.42 -14.87 7.65
C PRO A 117 -14.38 -13.76 7.23
N ASP A 118 -14.00 -12.51 7.45
CA ASP A 118 -14.73 -11.36 6.93
C ASP A 118 -14.35 -11.10 5.48
N GLU A 119 -15.20 -11.50 4.57
CA GLU A 119 -15.03 -11.27 3.13
C GLU A 119 -14.84 -9.80 2.74
N LYS A 120 -15.14 -8.86 3.65
CA LYS A 120 -14.99 -7.40 3.45
C LYS A 120 -13.82 -6.80 4.24
N SER A 121 -12.90 -7.60 4.75
CA SER A 121 -11.82 -7.13 5.62
C SER A 121 -11.05 -5.94 5.06
N ILE A 122 -10.51 -6.04 3.84
CA ILE A 122 -9.79 -4.95 3.15
C ILE A 122 -10.70 -3.72 2.95
N THR A 123 -11.94 -3.93 2.49
CA THR A 123 -12.89 -2.83 2.29
C THR A 123 -13.19 -2.09 3.61
N LYS A 124 -13.28 -2.81 4.72
CA LYS A 124 -13.45 -2.20 6.05
C LYS A 124 -12.24 -1.38 6.45
N ASP A 125 -11.03 -1.88 6.23
CA ASP A 125 -9.80 -1.14 6.50
C ASP A 125 -9.72 0.14 5.67
N VAL A 126 -9.99 0.05 4.36
CA VAL A 126 -10.02 1.20 3.46
C VAL A 126 -10.98 2.28 3.96
N LYS A 127 -12.22 1.88 4.30
CA LYS A 127 -13.24 2.82 4.81
C LYS A 127 -12.86 3.41 6.16
N ARG A 128 -12.34 2.59 7.08
CA ARG A 128 -11.87 3.02 8.40
C ARG A 128 -10.75 4.05 8.31
N VAL A 129 -9.75 3.82 7.45
CA VAL A 129 -8.65 4.77 7.25
C VAL A 129 -9.15 6.06 6.61
N ALA A 130 -9.96 5.98 5.57
CA ALA A 130 -10.54 7.15 4.92
C ALA A 130 -11.40 7.98 5.89
N GLU A 131 -12.16 7.34 6.77
CA GLU A 131 -12.94 8.01 7.81
C GLU A 131 -12.05 8.64 8.88
N ALA A 132 -11.00 7.95 9.32
CA ALA A 132 -10.05 8.48 10.29
C ALA A 132 -9.38 9.75 9.78
N VAL A 133 -8.96 9.78 8.51
CA VAL A 133 -8.37 10.98 7.89
C VAL A 133 -9.42 12.10 7.78
N ARG A 134 -10.62 11.83 7.30
CA ARG A 134 -11.70 12.85 7.21
C ARG A 134 -12.07 13.47 8.55
N ASN A 135 -11.94 12.72 9.64
CA ASN A 135 -12.23 13.19 11.00
C ASN A 135 -11.01 13.76 11.72
N SER A 136 -9.86 13.87 11.04
CA SER A 136 -8.59 14.34 11.61
C SER A 136 -8.40 15.85 11.49
N LYS A 137 -7.26 16.34 11.97
CA LYS A 137 -6.84 17.76 11.81
C LYS A 137 -6.52 18.14 10.34
N MET A 138 -6.40 17.18 9.43
CA MET A 138 -6.06 17.35 8.01
C MET A 138 -7.03 16.53 7.13
N PRO A 139 -8.33 16.88 7.07
CA PRO A 139 -9.39 16.04 6.50
C PRO A 139 -9.31 15.82 4.99
N ASP A 140 -8.58 16.68 4.28
CA ASP A 140 -8.50 16.69 2.82
C ASP A 140 -7.30 15.89 2.28
N LEU A 141 -6.50 15.25 3.15
CA LEU A 141 -5.37 14.45 2.71
C LEU A 141 -5.83 13.26 1.86
N PRO A 142 -5.26 13.07 0.66
CA PRO A 142 -5.49 11.85 -0.09
C PRO A 142 -4.91 10.64 0.65
N VAL A 143 -5.61 9.50 0.54
CA VAL A 143 -5.19 8.22 1.14
C VAL A 143 -4.78 7.27 0.04
N TYR A 144 -3.60 6.67 0.20
CA TYR A 144 -3.06 5.64 -0.67
C TYR A 144 -2.86 4.34 0.10
N PHE A 145 -3.35 3.24 -0.43
CA PHE A 145 -2.93 1.91 -0.01
C PHE A 145 -1.79 1.48 -0.92
N THR A 146 -0.55 1.69 -0.46
CA THR A 146 0.65 1.48 -1.27
C THR A 146 1.05 0.02 -1.37
N GLU A 147 0.50 -0.83 -0.50
CA GLU A 147 0.50 -2.29 -0.65
C GLU A 147 -0.85 -2.88 -0.23
N TRP A 148 -1.33 -3.82 -1.02
CA TRP A 148 -2.47 -4.65 -0.66
C TRP A 148 -2.53 -5.93 -1.51
N SER A 149 -3.04 -6.99 -0.92
CA SER A 149 -3.33 -8.26 -1.59
C SER A 149 -4.23 -9.14 -0.72
N SER A 150 -4.57 -10.34 -1.20
CA SER A 150 -5.30 -11.32 -0.40
C SER A 150 -4.46 -11.89 0.76
N SER A 151 -3.14 -11.98 0.59
CA SER A 151 -2.22 -12.53 1.60
C SER A 151 -0.87 -11.81 1.54
N TYR A 152 -0.23 -11.61 2.69
CA TYR A 152 1.16 -11.14 2.77
C TYR A 152 2.20 -12.27 2.79
N SER A 153 1.77 -13.53 2.67
CA SER A 153 2.70 -14.65 2.59
C SER A 153 3.34 -14.74 1.20
N PRO A 154 4.67 -14.77 1.10
CA PRO A 154 5.37 -14.78 -0.18
C PRO A 154 5.21 -16.08 -0.98
N ARG A 155 4.55 -17.10 -0.41
CA ARG A 155 4.31 -18.41 -1.04
C ARG A 155 2.91 -18.94 -0.76
N ASP A 156 1.93 -18.07 -0.77
CA ASP A 156 0.53 -18.48 -0.59
C ASP A 156 -0.09 -18.90 -1.94
N PRO A 157 -0.54 -20.15 -2.09
CA PRO A 157 -1.16 -20.65 -3.32
C PRO A 157 -2.36 -19.81 -3.79
N VAL A 158 -2.99 -19.03 -2.91
CA VAL A 158 -4.10 -18.15 -3.27
C VAL A 158 -3.71 -17.17 -4.38
N HIS A 159 -2.46 -16.70 -4.41
CA HIS A 159 -1.96 -15.75 -5.40
C HIS A 159 -1.97 -16.31 -6.85
N ASP A 160 -1.88 -17.62 -6.99
CA ASP A 160 -1.89 -18.29 -8.30
C ASP A 160 -3.30 -18.73 -8.71
N SER A 161 -4.29 -18.58 -7.83
CA SER A 161 -5.64 -19.09 -8.01
C SER A 161 -6.60 -18.09 -8.69
N TYR A 162 -7.69 -18.59 -9.25
CA TYR A 162 -8.80 -17.75 -9.77
C TYR A 162 -9.48 -16.94 -8.66
N HIS A 163 -9.41 -17.40 -7.41
CA HIS A 163 -9.94 -16.68 -6.25
C HIS A 163 -9.30 -15.29 -6.14
N GLN A 164 -8.00 -15.19 -6.41
CA GLN A 164 -7.29 -13.90 -6.38
C GLN A 164 -7.91 -12.88 -7.33
N ALA A 165 -8.30 -13.29 -8.54
CA ALA A 165 -8.93 -12.38 -9.50
C ALA A 165 -10.28 -11.84 -8.99
N SER A 166 -11.16 -12.72 -8.53
CA SER A 166 -12.47 -12.32 -8.00
C SER A 166 -12.35 -11.50 -6.71
N PHE A 167 -11.39 -11.83 -5.84
CA PHE A 167 -11.08 -11.08 -4.65
C PHE A 167 -10.68 -9.64 -4.99
N LEU A 168 -9.73 -9.46 -5.91
CA LEU A 168 -9.27 -8.14 -6.34
C LEU A 168 -10.42 -7.29 -6.89
N LEU A 169 -11.20 -7.83 -7.83
CA LEU A 169 -12.30 -7.10 -8.46
C LEU A 169 -13.35 -6.65 -7.44
N THR A 170 -13.70 -7.52 -6.52
CA THR A 170 -14.69 -7.21 -5.48
C THR A 170 -14.16 -6.14 -4.51
N ARG A 171 -12.92 -6.29 -4.05
CA ARG A 171 -12.32 -5.31 -3.12
C ARG A 171 -12.16 -3.93 -3.75
N LEU A 172 -11.71 -3.84 -5.01
CA LEU A 172 -11.60 -2.58 -5.73
C LEU A 172 -12.97 -1.93 -5.96
N LYS A 173 -13.98 -2.72 -6.37
CA LYS A 173 -15.36 -2.24 -6.52
C LYS A 173 -15.89 -1.65 -5.20
N ASP A 174 -15.76 -2.40 -4.09
CA ASP A 174 -16.31 -2.01 -2.79
C ASP A 174 -15.55 -0.83 -2.13
N SER A 175 -14.31 -0.59 -2.55
CA SER A 175 -13.46 0.51 -2.07
C SER A 175 -13.49 1.73 -2.97
N TRP A 176 -14.16 1.65 -4.12
CA TRP A 176 -14.20 2.73 -5.11
C TRP A 176 -14.67 4.06 -4.50
N GLY A 177 -13.92 5.13 -4.79
CA GLY A 177 -14.24 6.47 -4.30
C GLY A 177 -13.93 6.71 -2.81
N SER A 178 -13.45 5.71 -2.07
CA SER A 178 -13.10 5.86 -0.66
C SER A 178 -11.69 6.41 -0.47
N VAL A 179 -10.77 6.07 -1.38
CA VAL A 179 -9.34 6.44 -1.32
C VAL A 179 -8.83 6.85 -2.70
N ALA A 180 -7.68 7.51 -2.74
CA ALA A 180 -7.10 8.02 -3.98
C ALA A 180 -6.51 6.90 -4.87
N ALA A 181 -5.85 5.91 -4.28
CA ALA A 181 -5.31 4.76 -5.01
C ALA A 181 -5.06 3.55 -4.11
N MET A 182 -5.00 2.38 -4.75
CA MET A 182 -4.62 1.10 -4.14
C MET A 182 -3.62 0.39 -5.05
N SER A 183 -2.36 0.27 -4.60
CA SER A 183 -1.27 -0.36 -5.35
C SER A 183 -1.13 -1.82 -4.94
N TYR A 184 -1.37 -2.71 -5.89
CA TYR A 184 -1.27 -4.15 -5.66
C TYR A 184 0.18 -4.59 -5.42
N TRP A 185 0.41 -5.39 -4.41
CA TRP A 185 1.69 -6.02 -4.13
C TRP A 185 1.73 -7.45 -4.71
N VAL A 186 2.43 -7.73 -5.80
CA VAL A 186 3.34 -6.89 -6.57
C VAL A 186 3.23 -7.23 -8.07
N PHE A 187 3.93 -6.54 -8.95
CA PHE A 187 3.81 -6.73 -10.40
C PHE A 187 4.32 -8.11 -10.88
N SER A 188 5.42 -8.61 -10.31
CA SER A 188 6.11 -9.81 -10.81
C SER A 188 6.63 -10.69 -9.68
N ASP A 189 6.62 -12.03 -9.88
CA ASP A 189 7.22 -13.01 -8.97
C ASP A 189 8.77 -12.97 -8.97
N ILE A 190 9.40 -12.08 -9.73
CA ILE A 190 10.85 -11.84 -9.64
C ILE A 190 11.22 -11.16 -8.30
N PHE A 191 10.26 -10.69 -7.55
CA PHE A 191 10.44 -10.26 -6.18
C PHE A 191 10.63 -11.47 -5.24
N GLU A 192 11.83 -11.63 -4.70
CA GLU A 192 12.29 -12.85 -4.04
C GLU A 192 12.40 -12.68 -2.51
N GLU A 193 11.34 -12.23 -1.85
CA GLU A 193 11.34 -12.04 -0.39
C GLU A 193 11.68 -13.31 0.40
N ALA A 194 11.18 -14.46 -0.06
CA ALA A 194 11.47 -15.78 0.51
C ALA A 194 12.48 -16.60 -0.31
N GLY A 195 13.31 -15.92 -1.11
CA GLY A 195 14.21 -16.53 -2.08
C GLY A 195 13.50 -16.98 -3.37
N PRO A 196 14.27 -17.50 -4.35
CA PRO A 196 13.73 -17.89 -5.65
C PRO A 196 12.63 -18.93 -5.53
N GLY A 197 11.55 -18.76 -6.29
CA GLY A 197 10.47 -19.72 -6.35
C GLY A 197 10.94 -21.04 -6.98
N PRO A 198 10.58 -22.22 -6.40
CA PRO A 198 11.05 -23.52 -6.89
C PRO A 198 10.38 -23.93 -8.21
N GLN A 199 9.31 -23.29 -8.59
CA GLN A 199 8.52 -23.58 -9.79
C GLN A 199 7.72 -22.34 -10.23
N PRO A 200 7.21 -22.29 -11.48
CA PRO A 200 6.50 -21.13 -12.01
C PRO A 200 5.30 -20.69 -11.17
N PHE A 201 4.54 -21.62 -10.62
CA PHE A 201 3.40 -21.37 -9.74
C PHE A 201 3.73 -21.84 -8.33
N HIS A 202 4.33 -20.97 -7.54
CA HIS A 202 4.79 -21.23 -6.19
C HIS A 202 4.10 -20.35 -5.13
N GLY A 203 3.01 -19.66 -5.53
CA GLY A 203 2.28 -18.76 -4.66
C GLY A 203 2.92 -17.39 -4.49
N GLY A 204 3.80 -16.98 -5.39
CA GLY A 204 4.40 -15.65 -5.38
C GLY A 204 3.36 -14.53 -5.55
N PHE A 205 3.69 -13.33 -5.13
CA PHE A 205 2.76 -12.17 -5.13
C PHE A 205 2.39 -11.66 -6.51
N GLY A 206 3.24 -11.89 -7.52
CA GLY A 206 3.19 -11.21 -8.80
C GLY A 206 1.90 -11.39 -9.60
N LEU A 207 1.57 -10.41 -10.40
CA LEU A 207 0.59 -10.54 -11.49
C LEU A 207 1.13 -11.44 -12.60
N ILE A 208 2.46 -11.50 -12.75
CA ILE A 208 3.20 -12.30 -13.73
C ILE A 208 4.19 -13.18 -12.98
N ASN A 209 4.22 -14.47 -13.30
CA ASN A 209 5.14 -15.39 -12.64
C ASN A 209 6.59 -15.29 -13.18
N ILE A 210 7.52 -16.02 -12.56
CA ILE A 210 8.95 -16.01 -12.94
C ILE A 210 9.24 -16.45 -14.39
N SER A 211 8.30 -17.15 -15.03
CA SER A 211 8.39 -17.59 -16.44
C SER A 211 7.66 -16.64 -17.40
N GLY A 212 7.22 -15.48 -16.94
CA GLY A 212 6.48 -14.51 -17.76
C GLY A 212 5.00 -14.88 -18.01
N ILE A 213 4.47 -15.89 -17.29
CA ILE A 213 3.07 -16.31 -17.46
C ILE A 213 2.18 -15.39 -16.63
N LYS A 214 1.17 -14.84 -17.26
CA LYS A 214 0.16 -13.97 -16.66
C LYS A 214 -0.79 -14.80 -15.77
N LYS A 215 -0.92 -14.40 -14.51
CA LYS A 215 -1.81 -15.06 -13.54
C LYS A 215 -3.25 -14.54 -13.64
N PRO A 216 -4.23 -15.17 -12.99
CA PRO A 216 -5.62 -14.68 -12.98
C PRO A 216 -5.75 -13.22 -12.53
N SER A 217 -4.95 -12.78 -11.56
CA SER A 217 -4.87 -11.39 -11.09
C SER A 217 -4.48 -10.39 -12.19
N PHE A 218 -3.57 -10.76 -13.11
CA PHE A 218 -3.24 -9.93 -14.26
C PHE A 218 -4.46 -9.66 -15.14
N PHE A 219 -5.26 -10.69 -15.40
CA PHE A 219 -6.44 -10.55 -16.24
C PHE A 219 -7.55 -9.75 -15.54
N ALA A 220 -7.65 -9.80 -14.22
CA ALA A 220 -8.54 -8.93 -13.46
C ALA A 220 -8.20 -7.44 -13.70
N TYR A 221 -6.93 -7.05 -13.57
CA TYR A 221 -6.50 -5.68 -13.86
C TYR A 221 -6.65 -5.32 -15.34
N LYS A 222 -6.37 -6.26 -16.24
CA LYS A 222 -6.59 -6.02 -17.67
C LYS A 222 -8.06 -5.71 -17.96
N MET A 223 -9.00 -6.47 -17.40
CA MET A 223 -10.44 -6.22 -17.55
C MET A 223 -10.85 -4.87 -16.96
N LEU A 224 -10.32 -4.49 -15.79
CA LEU A 224 -10.58 -3.17 -15.22
C LEU A 224 -10.08 -2.04 -16.12
N ASN A 225 -8.93 -2.20 -16.76
CA ASN A 225 -8.37 -1.21 -17.69
C ASN A 225 -9.18 -1.06 -18.99
N GLU A 226 -10.01 -2.03 -19.34
CA GLU A 226 -10.91 -1.99 -20.49
C GLU A 226 -12.28 -1.34 -20.17
N LEU A 227 -12.55 -1.03 -18.89
CA LEU A 227 -13.78 -0.35 -18.50
C LEU A 227 -13.78 1.10 -18.98
N GLY A 228 -14.97 1.60 -19.33
CA GLY A 228 -15.17 3.03 -19.60
C GLY A 228 -15.12 3.88 -18.33
N ASN A 229 -15.21 5.17 -18.52
CA ASN A 229 -15.19 6.17 -17.43
C ASN A 229 -16.59 6.55 -16.93
N ILE A 230 -17.64 5.84 -17.36
CA ILE A 230 -19.02 6.07 -16.97
C ILE A 230 -19.51 4.86 -16.18
N GLN A 231 -19.84 5.08 -14.91
CA GLN A 231 -20.47 4.07 -14.07
C GLN A 231 -22.00 4.11 -14.26
N ILE A 232 -22.58 2.99 -14.63
CA ILE A 232 -24.04 2.83 -14.70
C ILE A 232 -24.50 2.20 -13.39
N VAL A 233 -25.47 2.85 -12.73
CA VAL A 233 -26.13 2.28 -11.54
C VAL A 233 -26.94 1.07 -11.96
N CYS A 234 -26.73 -0.07 -11.29
CA CYS A 234 -27.46 -1.31 -11.50
C CYS A 234 -28.02 -1.79 -10.17
N ASP A 235 -29.33 -1.93 -10.10
CA ASP A 235 -30.05 -2.38 -8.89
C ASP A 235 -30.24 -3.90 -8.84
N ASP A 236 -29.64 -4.66 -9.75
CA ASP A 236 -29.69 -6.12 -9.74
C ASP A 236 -28.84 -6.67 -8.58
N GLN A 237 -29.49 -7.45 -7.71
CA GLN A 237 -28.84 -8.08 -6.55
C GLN A 237 -27.74 -9.09 -6.92
N ARG A 238 -27.63 -9.47 -8.19
CA ARG A 238 -26.64 -10.42 -8.72
C ARG A 238 -25.39 -9.74 -9.29
N THR A 239 -25.32 -8.41 -9.27
CA THR A 239 -24.17 -7.63 -9.78
C THR A 239 -23.38 -6.97 -8.68
#